data_8ce77dedc55e864f836bf2afd75214dd
#
_entry.id   8ce77dedc55e864f836bf2afd75214dd
#
_cell.length_a   1.000
_cell.length_b   1.000
_cell.length_c   1.000
_cell.angle_alpha   90.00
_cell.angle_beta   90.00
_cell.angle_gamma   90.00
#
_symmetry.space_group_name_H-M   'P 1'
#
loop_
_entity.id
_entity.type
_entity.pdbx_description
1 polymer ?
#
loop_
_entity_poly.entity_id
_entity_poly.type
_entity_poly.pdbx_seq_one_letter_code
_entity_poly.pdbx_strand_id
1 'polypeptide(L)'
;MTREHQVMLTDAHCHVSGGDPSVREFIVGREFFGVHPWECLEGLEGLEGLEGLEGCGRAGRATLPTGDVTVGRVVGPSDPLGRVGLEGLESLEGWLRGKLAAHPGAGVGEIGLDRLKSREIPPLMREIFEIQLKVALELGRPVVLHGAKCWGQVVKTIQTLQTSSLQPPRSSLQPLPSSLFPPRSSLSPPRSSLSPPRSFLFHGFSRSDGLIPDIVALGGYISVGPAVLNDHAVNYRELVKKIPADRLLVETDRDCPVEELLNPLTGQPLTIRDVLEKTAEVRGMTADALATLTTDNASLFYRV
;
A
#
# COMPACT_ATOMS: atom_id res chain seq x y z
N MET A 1 -31.95 15.68 24.05
CA MET A 1 -31.15 15.85 22.81
C MET A 1 -30.07 14.80 22.83
N THR A 2 -30.30 13.64 22.21
CA THR A 2 -29.31 12.59 22.03
C THR A 2 -28.29 13.11 21.02
N ARG A 3 -27.02 13.25 21.43
CA ARG A 3 -25.92 13.43 20.48
C ARG A 3 -25.90 12.19 19.59
N GLU A 4 -26.36 12.32 18.35
CA GLU A 4 -26.05 11.32 17.32
C GLU A 4 -24.53 11.20 17.28
N HIS A 5 -24.04 10.01 17.61
CA HIS A 5 -22.61 9.68 17.43
C HIS A 5 -22.41 9.59 15.91
N GLN A 6 -21.95 10.68 15.31
CA GLN A 6 -21.56 10.68 13.91
C GLN A 6 -20.39 9.71 13.78
N VAL A 7 -20.58 8.63 13.05
CA VAL A 7 -19.51 7.64 12.77
C VAL A 7 -18.46 8.34 11.94
N MET A 8 -17.22 8.34 12.42
CA MET A 8 -16.08 8.86 11.68
C MET A 8 -15.85 7.98 10.44
N LEU A 9 -15.74 8.59 9.27
CA LEU A 9 -15.37 7.88 8.04
C LEU A 9 -13.85 7.75 7.97
N THR A 10 -13.38 6.74 7.26
CA THR A 10 -11.95 6.54 7.00
C THR A 10 -11.70 6.41 5.51
N ASP A 11 -10.81 7.26 4.97
CA ASP A 11 -10.21 7.12 3.65
C ASP A 11 -8.87 6.39 3.84
N ALA A 12 -8.83 5.11 3.47
CA ALA A 12 -7.69 4.26 3.77
C ALA A 12 -6.47 4.55 2.89
N HIS A 13 -6.64 5.25 1.77
CA HIS A 13 -5.53 5.62 0.89
C HIS A 13 -5.91 6.81 0.00
N CYS A 14 -5.10 7.86 0.06
CA CYS A 14 -5.16 9.02 -0.83
C CYS A 14 -3.80 9.70 -0.92
N HIS A 15 -3.58 10.47 -1.97
CA HIS A 15 -2.37 11.27 -2.18
C HIS A 15 -2.61 12.74 -1.82
N VAL A 16 -3.83 13.20 -1.93
CA VAL A 16 -4.25 14.58 -1.63
C VAL A 16 -5.42 14.58 -0.66
N SER A 17 -5.37 15.42 0.37
CA SER A 17 -6.45 15.54 1.36
C SER A 17 -7.74 16.06 0.73
N GLY A 18 -8.88 15.49 1.14
CA GLY A 18 -10.21 15.98 0.83
C GLY A 18 -10.64 17.16 1.69
N GLY A 19 -9.91 17.43 2.79
CA GLY A 19 -10.19 18.56 3.69
C GLY A 19 -11.44 18.42 4.55
N ASP A 20 -12.12 17.28 4.56
CA ASP A 20 -13.30 17.03 5.40
C ASP A 20 -12.87 16.59 6.81
N PRO A 21 -13.11 17.40 7.88
CA PRO A 21 -12.69 17.07 9.23
C PRO A 21 -13.45 15.87 9.85
N SER A 22 -14.52 15.41 9.23
CA SER A 22 -15.24 14.20 9.65
C SER A 22 -14.67 12.92 9.06
N VAL A 23 -13.66 13.03 8.19
CA VAL A 23 -12.98 11.93 7.53
C VAL A 23 -11.55 11.81 8.06
N ARG A 24 -11.17 10.62 8.50
CA ARG A 24 -9.77 10.30 8.76
C ARG A 24 -9.11 9.84 7.48
N GLU A 25 -8.12 10.56 7.02
CA GLU A 25 -7.39 10.30 5.78
C GLU A 25 -5.99 9.76 6.07
N PHE A 26 -5.56 8.76 5.29
CA PHE A 26 -4.19 8.24 5.31
C PHE A 26 -3.49 8.62 4.01
N ILE A 27 -2.62 9.63 4.10
CA ILE A 27 -2.04 10.33 2.96
C ILE A 27 -0.62 9.82 2.68
N VAL A 28 -0.35 9.45 1.42
CA VAL A 28 1.00 9.11 0.95
C VAL A 28 1.92 10.33 1.05
N GLY A 29 3.15 10.12 1.53
CA GLY A 29 4.11 11.20 1.78
C GLY A 29 3.99 11.86 3.16
N ARG A 30 2.92 11.59 3.91
CA ARG A 30 2.72 12.03 5.29
C ARG A 30 2.71 10.86 6.27
N GLU A 31 1.83 9.89 6.07
CA GLU A 31 1.72 8.66 6.87
C GLU A 31 2.44 7.46 6.25
N PHE A 32 2.83 7.54 4.98
CA PHE A 32 3.55 6.51 4.26
C PHE A 32 4.70 7.10 3.47
N PHE A 33 5.83 6.39 3.44
CA PHE A 33 7.00 6.74 2.64
C PHE A 33 7.41 5.54 1.78
N GLY A 34 7.66 5.80 0.50
CA GLY A 34 8.08 4.80 -0.47
C GLY A 34 8.39 5.41 -1.82
N VAL A 35 8.93 4.59 -2.73
CA VAL A 35 9.13 4.93 -4.14
C VAL A 35 8.12 4.14 -4.94
N HIS A 36 7.21 4.86 -5.59
CA HIS A 36 6.16 4.29 -6.40
C HIS A 36 6.74 3.60 -7.66
N PRO A 37 6.13 2.50 -8.15
CA PRO A 37 6.61 1.80 -9.35
C PRO A 37 6.82 2.69 -10.58
N TRP A 38 6.03 3.74 -10.76
CA TRP A 38 6.19 4.67 -11.89
C TRP A 38 7.43 5.55 -11.79
N GLU A 39 7.85 5.92 -10.58
CA GLU A 39 9.09 6.68 -10.35
C GLU A 39 10.32 5.87 -10.74
N CYS A 40 10.25 4.53 -10.63
CA CYS A 40 11.28 3.62 -11.13
C CYS A 40 11.46 3.68 -12.64
N LEU A 41 10.40 4.01 -13.41
CA LEU A 41 10.43 4.09 -14.86
C LEU A 41 10.97 5.43 -15.35
N GLU A 42 10.68 6.53 -14.66
CA GLU A 42 11.17 7.87 -15.02
C GLU A 42 12.70 7.95 -14.92
N GLY A 43 13.33 7.22 -14.02
CA GLY A 43 14.80 7.09 -13.93
C GLY A 43 15.43 6.28 -15.07
N LEU A 44 14.64 5.49 -15.81
CA LEU A 44 15.10 4.67 -16.94
C LEU A 44 15.01 5.40 -18.29
N GLU A 45 14.20 6.46 -18.42
CA GLU A 45 14.04 7.23 -19.66
C GLU A 45 15.30 8.03 -20.06
N GLY A 46 16.31 8.10 -19.18
CA GLY A 46 17.64 8.61 -19.48
C GLY A 46 18.57 7.62 -20.21
N LEU A 47 18.14 6.37 -20.42
CA LEU A 47 18.84 5.33 -21.18
C LEU A 47 18.08 5.09 -22.48
N GLU A 48 18.60 5.61 -23.55
CA GLU A 48 18.19 5.61 -24.96
C GLU A 48 17.28 4.42 -25.37
N GLY A 49 16.09 4.71 -25.97
CA GLY A 49 15.45 3.78 -26.88
C GLY A 49 13.97 3.44 -26.69
N LEU A 50 13.15 4.30 -26.11
CA LEU A 50 11.68 4.10 -26.11
C LEU A 50 10.99 5.18 -26.95
N GLU A 51 11.34 5.25 -28.23
CA GLU A 51 10.48 5.90 -29.23
C GLU A 51 9.26 5.01 -29.48
N GLY A 52 8.08 5.48 -29.12
CA GLY A 52 6.83 4.88 -29.56
C GLY A 52 5.70 4.69 -28.54
N LEU A 53 5.53 5.55 -27.55
CA LEU A 53 4.33 5.56 -26.71
C LEU A 53 3.73 6.97 -26.63
N GLU A 54 3.31 7.50 -27.78
CA GLU A 54 2.35 8.60 -27.82
C GLU A 54 0.95 8.01 -27.61
N GLY A 55 0.27 8.44 -26.56
CA GLY A 55 -1.17 8.22 -26.40
C GLY A 55 -1.65 7.61 -25.10
N CYS A 56 -1.34 8.22 -23.95
CA CYS A 56 -2.24 8.14 -22.80
C CYS A 56 -2.15 9.45 -22.01
N GLY A 57 -3.31 10.10 -21.79
CA GLY A 57 -3.47 11.49 -21.43
C GLY A 57 -2.62 11.94 -20.24
N ARG A 58 -1.84 12.97 -20.48
CA ARG A 58 -1.28 13.84 -19.44
C ARG A 58 -2.45 14.57 -18.77
N ALA A 59 -2.78 14.24 -17.55
CA ALA A 59 -3.45 15.18 -16.68
C ALA A 59 -2.50 16.37 -16.46
N GLY A 60 -3.00 17.59 -16.75
CA GLY A 60 -2.20 18.78 -16.90
C GLY A 60 -1.39 19.13 -15.67
N ARG A 61 -0.17 19.60 -15.92
CA ARG A 61 0.67 20.33 -14.97
C ARG A 61 -0.06 21.62 -14.58
N ALA A 62 -0.76 21.62 -13.45
CA ALA A 62 -1.18 22.87 -12.80
C ALA A 62 0.01 23.42 -12.02
N THR A 63 0.53 24.56 -12.41
CA THR A 63 1.47 25.37 -11.61
C THR A 63 0.69 25.93 -10.43
N LEU A 64 0.93 25.41 -9.24
CA LEU A 64 0.42 25.97 -7.99
C LEU A 64 1.29 27.17 -7.54
N PRO A 65 0.66 28.18 -6.91
CA PRO A 65 1.38 29.33 -6.38
C PRO A 65 2.23 28.91 -5.18
N THR A 66 3.39 29.56 -5.05
CA THR A 66 4.41 29.38 -4.03
C THR A 66 3.87 29.49 -2.61
N GLY A 67 3.67 28.34 -1.98
CA GLY A 67 3.34 28.20 -0.57
C GLY A 67 3.51 26.73 -0.21
N ASP A 68 4.60 26.44 0.42
CA ASP A 68 5.18 25.23 0.95
C ASP A 68 4.22 24.11 1.36
N VAL A 69 3.67 23.36 0.39
CA VAL A 69 3.14 22.00 0.56
C VAL A 69 3.40 21.24 -0.74
N THR A 70 4.56 20.62 -0.86
CA THR A 70 4.85 19.67 -1.94
C THR A 70 4.23 18.34 -1.62
N VAL A 71 3.00 18.14 -2.07
CA VAL A 71 2.38 16.82 -2.20
C VAL A 71 2.90 16.19 -3.50
N GLY A 72 3.55 15.04 -3.40
CA GLY A 72 3.80 14.15 -4.54
C GLY A 72 5.09 14.32 -5.34
N ARG A 73 6.12 14.99 -4.82
CA ARG A 73 7.49 14.83 -5.30
C ARG A 73 8.46 15.24 -4.20
N VAL A 74 8.95 14.30 -3.43
CA VAL A 74 10.16 14.53 -2.64
C VAL A 74 11.34 14.48 -3.62
N VAL A 75 11.46 15.50 -4.45
CA VAL A 75 12.71 15.84 -5.13
C VAL A 75 13.41 16.85 -4.25
N GLY A 76 14.02 16.37 -3.17
CA GLY A 76 15.03 17.12 -2.45
C GLY A 76 16.36 17.04 -3.22
N PRO A 77 17.37 17.89 -2.95
CA PRO A 77 18.68 17.88 -3.59
C PRO A 77 19.49 16.58 -3.38
N SER A 78 18.90 15.54 -2.83
CA SER A 78 19.40 14.17 -2.72
C SER A 78 18.31 13.20 -3.20
N ASP A 79 17.99 13.24 -4.51
CA ASP A 79 17.18 12.23 -5.18
C ASP A 79 17.92 10.88 -5.12
N PRO A 80 17.46 9.87 -4.36
CA PRO A 80 18.17 8.60 -4.24
C PRO A 80 18.19 7.81 -5.56
N LEU A 81 17.36 8.19 -6.54
CA LEU A 81 17.29 7.56 -7.87
C LEU A 81 18.06 8.32 -8.96
N GLY A 82 18.66 9.48 -8.67
CA GLY A 82 19.36 10.31 -9.64
C GLY A 82 20.63 9.70 -10.24
N ARG A 83 21.04 8.51 -9.79
CA ARG A 83 22.08 7.65 -10.39
C ARG A 83 21.71 6.21 -10.17
N VAL A 84 21.14 5.58 -11.18
CA VAL A 84 20.75 4.17 -11.16
C VAL A 84 21.98 3.29 -11.26
N GLY A 85 22.55 2.93 -10.11
CA GLY A 85 23.61 1.96 -9.90
C GLY A 85 23.45 1.32 -8.53
N LEU A 86 24.28 0.36 -8.15
CA LEU A 86 24.28 -0.25 -6.82
C LEU A 86 24.30 0.78 -5.68
N GLU A 87 25.02 1.89 -5.86
CA GLU A 87 25.05 3.03 -4.93
C GLU A 87 23.67 3.69 -4.72
N GLY A 88 22.83 3.74 -5.77
CA GLY A 88 21.47 4.28 -5.68
C GLY A 88 20.52 3.41 -4.85
N LEU A 89 20.64 2.08 -4.90
CA LEU A 89 19.82 1.15 -4.16
C LEU A 89 20.18 1.11 -2.66
N GLU A 90 21.47 1.20 -2.31
CA GLU A 90 21.92 1.37 -0.93
C GLU A 90 21.44 2.72 -0.35
N SER A 91 21.46 3.77 -1.16
CA SER A 91 20.94 5.09 -0.80
C SER A 91 19.42 5.05 -0.53
N LEU A 92 18.63 4.28 -1.32
CA LEU A 92 17.19 4.10 -1.13
C LEU A 92 16.88 3.45 0.22
N GLU A 93 17.58 2.37 0.58
CA GLU A 93 17.38 1.72 1.88
C GLU A 93 17.68 2.68 3.03
N GLY A 94 18.80 3.39 2.97
CA GLY A 94 19.22 4.37 3.98
C GLY A 94 18.21 5.53 4.10
N TRP A 95 17.74 6.06 2.98
CA TRP A 95 16.71 7.09 2.95
C TRP A 95 15.41 6.63 3.61
N LEU A 96 14.90 5.45 3.23
CA LEU A 96 13.65 4.93 3.78
C LEU A 96 13.76 4.67 5.29
N ARG A 97 14.86 4.07 5.75
CA ARG A 97 15.12 3.85 7.19
C ARG A 97 15.19 5.18 7.96
N GLY A 98 15.82 6.21 7.38
CA GLY A 98 15.87 7.55 7.95
C GLY A 98 14.47 8.18 8.08
N LYS A 99 13.63 8.08 7.04
CA LYS A 99 12.24 8.56 7.08
C LYS A 99 11.43 7.85 8.17
N LEU A 100 11.51 6.52 8.24
CA LEU A 100 10.77 5.73 9.21
C LEU A 100 11.27 5.94 10.65
N ALA A 101 12.54 6.26 10.85
CA ALA A 101 13.08 6.64 12.15
C ALA A 101 12.57 8.02 12.61
N ALA A 102 12.50 8.99 11.69
CA ALA A 102 11.95 10.33 11.97
C ALA A 102 10.42 10.31 12.20
N HIS A 103 9.72 9.32 11.65
CA HIS A 103 8.26 9.18 11.73
C HIS A 103 7.86 7.80 12.30
N PRO A 104 7.90 7.61 13.63
CA PRO A 104 7.69 6.30 14.26
C PRO A 104 6.34 5.63 13.95
N GLY A 105 5.29 6.43 13.67
CA GLY A 105 3.95 5.95 13.30
C GLY A 105 3.78 5.64 11.81
N ALA A 106 4.74 6.01 10.95
CA ALA A 106 4.57 5.89 9.51
C ALA A 106 4.72 4.45 9.01
N GLY A 107 3.98 4.13 7.94
CA GLY A 107 4.11 2.92 7.15
C GLY A 107 5.04 3.09 5.95
N VAL A 108 5.14 2.03 5.14
CA VAL A 108 5.85 2.03 3.86
C VAL A 108 4.84 1.97 2.72
N GLY A 109 4.92 2.92 1.80
CA GLY A 109 4.00 3.01 0.68
C GLY A 109 4.03 4.38 -0.01
N GLU A 110 3.57 4.43 -1.21
CA GLU A 110 3.05 3.32 -2.00
C GLU A 110 4.20 2.59 -2.69
N ILE A 111 4.27 1.25 -2.54
CA ILE A 111 5.32 0.43 -3.16
C ILE A 111 4.71 -0.76 -3.90
N GLY A 112 5.40 -1.29 -4.88
CA GLY A 112 4.87 -2.46 -5.58
C GLY A 112 5.37 -2.64 -7.00
N LEU A 113 4.47 -3.16 -7.85
CA LEU A 113 4.76 -3.50 -9.24
C LEU A 113 3.66 -2.96 -10.16
N ASP A 114 4.03 -2.52 -11.38
CA ASP A 114 3.10 -2.03 -12.38
C ASP A 114 3.42 -2.60 -13.76
N ARG A 115 2.38 -3.07 -14.47
CA ARG A 115 2.44 -3.56 -15.86
C ARG A 115 1.53 -2.78 -16.80
N LEU A 116 1.11 -1.57 -16.43
CA LEU A 116 0.30 -0.74 -17.32
C LEU A 116 1.10 -0.19 -18.48
N LYS A 117 2.31 0.28 -18.18
CA LYS A 117 3.21 0.92 -19.15
C LYS A 117 4.22 -0.05 -19.81
N SER A 118 4.38 -1.27 -19.27
CA SER A 118 5.34 -2.26 -19.76
C SER A 118 4.72 -3.65 -19.83
N ARG A 119 5.07 -4.42 -20.87
CA ARG A 119 4.62 -5.82 -20.99
C ARG A 119 5.24 -6.71 -19.92
N GLU A 120 6.47 -6.41 -19.51
CA GLU A 120 7.21 -7.10 -18.47
C GLU A 120 7.56 -6.14 -17.34
N ILE A 121 7.71 -6.65 -16.13
CA ILE A 121 8.16 -5.85 -15.00
C ILE A 121 9.67 -5.65 -15.13
N PRO A 122 10.13 -4.38 -15.21
CA PRO A 122 11.55 -4.09 -15.24
C PRO A 122 12.28 -4.67 -14.02
N PRO A 123 13.50 -5.23 -14.19
CA PRO A 123 14.27 -5.78 -13.07
C PRO A 123 14.47 -4.77 -11.94
N LEU A 124 14.77 -3.51 -12.26
CA LEU A 124 14.96 -2.43 -11.30
C LEU A 124 13.69 -2.16 -10.47
N MET A 125 12.50 -2.14 -11.10
CA MET A 125 11.23 -1.96 -10.38
C MET A 125 11.03 -3.07 -9.34
N ARG A 126 11.36 -4.31 -9.71
CA ARG A 126 11.30 -5.46 -8.80
C ARG A 126 12.27 -5.31 -7.64
N GLU A 127 13.50 -4.92 -7.91
CA GLU A 127 14.57 -4.76 -6.91
C GLU A 127 14.22 -3.63 -5.92
N ILE A 128 13.77 -2.49 -6.41
CA ILE A 128 13.28 -1.38 -5.58
C ILE A 128 12.10 -1.82 -4.69
N PHE A 129 11.15 -2.55 -5.25
CA PHE A 129 10.04 -3.09 -4.47
C PHE A 129 10.52 -4.04 -3.36
N GLU A 130 11.43 -4.97 -3.68
CA GLU A 130 11.96 -5.94 -2.70
C GLU A 130 12.76 -5.28 -1.58
N ILE A 131 13.57 -4.26 -1.88
CA ILE A 131 14.33 -3.50 -0.87
C ILE A 131 13.37 -2.82 0.12
N GLN A 132 12.40 -2.08 -0.38
CA GLN A 132 11.43 -1.37 0.45
C GLN A 132 10.58 -2.33 1.28
N LEU A 133 10.13 -3.44 0.68
CA LEU A 133 9.38 -4.47 1.37
C LEU A 133 10.20 -5.14 2.50
N LYS A 134 11.50 -5.42 2.27
CA LYS A 134 12.40 -5.95 3.31
C LYS A 134 12.51 -4.99 4.49
N VAL A 135 12.75 -3.71 4.24
CA VAL A 135 12.80 -2.67 5.29
C VAL A 135 11.50 -2.63 6.10
N ALA A 136 10.34 -2.64 5.42
CA ALA A 136 9.05 -2.66 6.08
C ALA A 136 8.85 -3.90 6.96
N LEU A 137 9.22 -5.08 6.45
CA LEU A 137 9.11 -6.35 7.16
C LEU A 137 10.03 -6.40 8.40
N GLU A 138 11.25 -5.92 8.28
CA GLU A 138 12.23 -5.86 9.39
C GLU A 138 11.76 -4.91 10.49
N LEU A 139 11.26 -3.73 10.12
CA LEU A 139 10.80 -2.71 11.07
C LEU A 139 9.35 -2.92 11.54
N GLY A 140 8.66 -3.96 11.04
CA GLY A 140 7.29 -4.26 11.41
C GLY A 140 6.29 -3.17 11.02
N ARG A 141 6.53 -2.46 9.91
CA ARG A 141 5.70 -1.35 9.44
C ARG A 141 4.53 -1.85 8.59
N PRO A 142 3.35 -1.21 8.65
CA PRO A 142 2.28 -1.46 7.70
C PRO A 142 2.72 -1.05 6.30
N VAL A 143 2.21 -1.75 5.28
CA VAL A 143 2.63 -1.55 3.88
C VAL A 143 1.42 -1.30 3.00
N VAL A 144 1.44 -0.21 2.21
CA VAL A 144 0.49 0.04 1.13
C VAL A 144 1.09 -0.42 -0.19
N LEU A 145 0.38 -1.30 -0.87
CA LEU A 145 0.84 -2.05 -2.04
C LEU A 145 0.12 -1.64 -3.31
N HIS A 146 0.89 -1.33 -4.34
CA HIS A 146 0.46 -1.15 -5.72
C HIS A 146 0.66 -2.42 -6.54
N GLY A 147 -0.32 -2.79 -7.39
CA GLY A 147 -0.24 -4.04 -8.16
C GLY A 147 -0.96 -4.03 -9.50
N ALA A 148 -0.81 -2.97 -10.29
CA ALA A 148 -1.54 -2.83 -11.55
C ALA A 148 -1.20 -3.94 -12.56
N LYS A 149 -2.20 -4.76 -12.92
CA LYS A 149 -2.10 -5.95 -13.81
C LYS A 149 -1.10 -7.03 -13.37
N CYS A 150 -0.63 -7.03 -12.12
CA CYS A 150 0.42 -7.96 -11.65
C CYS A 150 0.28 -8.41 -10.19
N TRP A 151 -0.92 -8.37 -9.61
CA TRP A 151 -1.18 -8.75 -8.21
C TRP A 151 -0.60 -10.12 -7.82
N GLY A 152 -0.67 -11.13 -8.70
CA GLY A 152 -0.07 -12.43 -8.43
C GLY A 152 1.44 -12.38 -8.21
N GLN A 153 2.15 -11.46 -8.86
CA GLN A 153 3.59 -11.27 -8.66
C GLN A 153 3.88 -10.55 -7.36
N VAL A 154 3.07 -9.54 -7.00
CA VAL A 154 3.16 -8.85 -5.70
C VAL A 154 2.97 -9.86 -4.56
N VAL A 155 1.89 -10.64 -4.57
CA VAL A 155 1.61 -11.70 -3.58
C VAL A 155 2.77 -12.67 -3.47
N LYS A 156 3.27 -13.19 -4.61
CA LYS A 156 4.39 -14.13 -4.64
C LYS A 156 5.67 -13.55 -4.04
N THR A 157 5.99 -12.28 -4.33
CA THR A 157 7.17 -11.61 -3.76
C THR A 157 7.05 -11.53 -2.23
N ILE A 158 5.89 -11.14 -1.71
CA ILE A 158 5.65 -11.08 -0.25
C ILE A 158 5.83 -12.46 0.38
N GLN A 159 5.21 -13.50 -0.17
CA GLN A 159 5.32 -14.88 0.31
C GLN A 159 6.78 -15.34 0.36
N THR A 160 7.55 -15.07 -0.70
CA THR A 160 8.97 -15.44 -0.79
C THR A 160 9.80 -14.75 0.29
N LEU A 161 9.61 -13.45 0.50
CA LEU A 161 10.38 -12.70 1.49
C LEU A 161 9.99 -13.08 2.93
N GLN A 162 8.71 -13.36 3.19
CA GLN A 162 8.29 -13.83 4.51
C GLN A 162 8.90 -15.20 4.85
N THR A 163 8.92 -16.15 3.90
CA THR A 163 9.52 -17.47 4.12
C THR A 163 11.02 -17.41 4.28
N SER A 164 11.71 -16.56 3.53
CA SER A 164 13.16 -16.36 3.66
C SER A 164 13.56 -15.75 5.01
N SER A 165 12.74 -14.89 5.57
CA SER A 165 12.95 -14.26 6.88
C SER A 165 12.74 -15.22 8.06
N LEU A 166 12.08 -16.36 7.84
CA LEU A 166 11.83 -17.40 8.87
C LEU A 166 12.96 -18.44 8.94
N GLN A 167 13.86 -18.48 7.95
CA GLN A 167 15.02 -19.37 8.01
C GLN A 167 16.10 -18.72 8.89
N PRO A 168 16.56 -19.39 9.96
CA PRO A 168 17.72 -18.92 10.71
C PRO A 168 18.91 -18.82 9.74
N PRO A 169 19.84 -17.86 9.95
CA PRO A 169 21.02 -17.76 9.13
C PRO A 169 21.69 -19.15 9.14
N ARG A 170 21.99 -19.68 7.96
CA ARG A 170 22.80 -20.92 7.85
C ARG A 170 24.17 -20.59 8.42
N SER A 171 24.32 -20.80 9.72
CA SER A 171 25.64 -20.74 10.35
C SER A 171 26.46 -21.90 9.76
N SER A 172 27.55 -21.56 9.09
CA SER A 172 28.59 -22.50 8.65
C SER A 172 29.38 -23.11 9.83
N LEU A 173 28.83 -23.01 11.05
CA LEU A 173 29.40 -23.62 12.22
C LEU A 173 29.02 -25.10 12.24
N GLN A 174 30.00 -25.96 12.06
CA GLN A 174 29.86 -27.41 12.26
C GLN A 174 29.25 -27.67 13.64
N PRO A 175 28.37 -28.65 13.80
CA PRO A 175 27.81 -28.98 15.10
C PRO A 175 28.91 -29.44 16.02
N LEU A 176 29.05 -28.78 17.15
CA LEU A 176 29.92 -29.24 18.25
C LEU A 176 29.38 -30.59 18.77
N PRO A 177 30.28 -31.52 19.14
CA PRO A 177 29.88 -32.85 19.62
C PRO A 177 28.95 -32.70 20.84
N SER A 178 27.85 -33.47 20.82
CA SER A 178 26.78 -33.44 21.80
C SER A 178 27.11 -33.86 23.23
N SER A 179 28.39 -34.16 23.53
CA SER A 179 28.87 -34.62 24.85
C SER A 179 29.11 -33.50 25.86
N LEU A 180 28.96 -32.24 25.51
CA LEU A 180 29.28 -31.09 26.38
C LEU A 180 28.06 -30.40 27.01
N PHE A 181 26.84 -30.90 26.82
CA PHE A 181 25.64 -30.26 27.38
C PHE A 181 24.95 -31.17 28.39
N PRO A 182 24.65 -30.69 29.61
CA PRO A 182 23.80 -31.42 30.56
C PRO A 182 22.38 -31.57 29.99
N PRO A 183 21.59 -32.59 30.41
CA PRO A 183 20.25 -32.82 29.93
C PRO A 183 19.36 -31.60 30.20
N ARG A 184 18.76 -31.00 29.14
CA ARG A 184 17.83 -29.90 29.25
C ARG A 184 16.59 -30.38 29.98
N SER A 185 16.33 -29.82 31.17
CA SER A 185 15.01 -29.81 31.80
C SER A 185 14.03 -29.14 30.86
N SER A 186 12.82 -29.71 30.76
CA SER A 186 11.71 -29.34 29.90
C SER A 186 11.07 -27.97 30.27
N LEU A 187 11.81 -26.89 30.12
CA LEU A 187 11.26 -25.56 30.10
C LEU A 187 11.05 -25.21 28.63
N SER A 188 9.81 -25.18 28.19
CA SER A 188 9.43 -24.58 26.90
C SER A 188 10.07 -23.19 26.85
N PRO A 189 10.73 -22.82 25.74
CA PRO A 189 11.27 -21.47 25.62
C PRO A 189 10.11 -20.49 25.79
N PRO A 190 10.31 -19.35 26.50
CA PRO A 190 9.30 -18.31 26.53
C PRO A 190 8.94 -17.99 25.08
N ARG A 191 7.64 -17.93 24.78
CA ARG A 191 7.19 -17.44 23.47
C ARG A 191 7.84 -16.09 23.29
N SER A 192 8.90 -16.05 22.47
CA SER A 192 9.54 -14.82 22.05
C SER A 192 8.42 -13.90 21.55
N SER A 193 8.46 -12.66 22.02
CA SER A 193 7.54 -11.60 21.65
C SER A 193 7.16 -11.75 20.17
N LEU A 194 5.90 -12.12 19.93
CA LEU A 194 5.36 -12.18 18.59
C LEU A 194 5.58 -10.80 18.01
N SER A 195 6.40 -10.71 16.98
CA SER A 195 6.47 -9.52 16.17
C SER A 195 5.02 -9.18 15.79
N PRO A 196 4.58 -7.94 15.97
CA PRO A 196 3.21 -7.59 15.66
C PRO A 196 2.87 -8.04 14.25
N PRO A 197 1.63 -8.50 13.99
CA PRO A 197 1.25 -9.00 12.68
C PRO A 197 1.59 -7.94 11.63
N ARG A 198 2.35 -8.34 10.61
CA ARG A 198 2.68 -7.50 9.48
C ARG A 198 1.38 -7.27 8.72
N SER A 199 1.04 -6.02 8.44
CA SER A 199 -0.21 -5.65 7.79
C SER A 199 0.08 -5.11 6.39
N PHE A 200 -0.67 -5.58 5.40
CA PHE A 200 -0.58 -5.15 4.01
C PHE A 200 -1.91 -4.60 3.56
N LEU A 201 -1.92 -3.46 2.88
CA LEU A 201 -3.07 -2.94 2.16
C LEU A 201 -2.85 -3.12 0.66
N PHE A 202 -3.70 -3.89 0.03
CA PHE A 202 -3.77 -4.05 -1.42
C PHE A 202 -4.72 -2.99 -1.96
N HIS A 203 -4.17 -1.80 -2.26
CA HIS A 203 -4.99 -0.68 -2.72
C HIS A 203 -5.38 -0.87 -4.20
N GLY A 204 -6.52 -0.36 -4.62
CA GLY A 204 -6.99 -0.49 -5.99
C GLY A 204 -7.11 -1.94 -6.50
N PHE A 205 -7.22 -2.93 -5.60
CA PHE A 205 -7.23 -4.35 -5.97
C PHE A 205 -8.39 -4.70 -6.88
N SER A 206 -8.09 -5.26 -8.05
CA SER A 206 -9.09 -5.60 -9.07
C SER A 206 -8.70 -6.83 -9.89
N ARG A 207 -9.68 -7.45 -10.54
CA ARG A 207 -9.53 -8.52 -11.54
C ARG A 207 -8.83 -9.82 -11.10
N SER A 208 -8.60 -10.03 -9.81
CA SER A 208 -7.81 -11.15 -9.30
C SER A 208 -8.46 -11.78 -8.06
N ASP A 209 -9.79 -11.94 -8.08
CA ASP A 209 -10.56 -12.45 -6.93
C ASP A 209 -10.06 -13.80 -6.40
N GLY A 210 -9.48 -14.66 -7.25
CA GLY A 210 -8.83 -15.89 -6.85
C GLY A 210 -7.63 -15.70 -5.90
N LEU A 211 -7.05 -14.49 -5.80
CA LEU A 211 -5.97 -14.18 -4.87
C LEU A 211 -6.45 -13.75 -3.48
N ILE A 212 -7.75 -13.51 -3.29
CA ILE A 212 -8.28 -13.06 -1.99
C ILE A 212 -7.87 -14.00 -0.85
N PRO A 213 -7.95 -15.35 -0.97
CA PRO A 213 -7.49 -16.24 0.09
C PRO A 213 -6.01 -16.07 0.44
N ASP A 214 -5.14 -15.91 -0.57
CA ASP A 214 -3.71 -15.71 -0.36
C ASP A 214 -3.42 -14.37 0.33
N ILE A 215 -4.12 -13.31 -0.08
CA ILE A 215 -4.02 -11.98 0.54
C ILE A 215 -4.42 -12.06 2.02
N VAL A 216 -5.53 -12.71 2.33
CA VAL A 216 -6.00 -12.91 3.71
C VAL A 216 -5.01 -13.72 4.53
N ALA A 217 -4.43 -14.77 3.96
CA ALA A 217 -3.41 -15.59 4.61
C ALA A 217 -2.13 -14.80 4.94
N LEU A 218 -1.81 -13.78 4.14
CA LEU A 218 -0.72 -12.83 4.39
C LEU A 218 -1.05 -11.79 5.48
N GLY A 219 -2.27 -11.77 6.02
CA GLY A 219 -2.75 -10.71 6.91
C GLY A 219 -3.13 -9.43 6.17
N GLY A 220 -3.42 -9.53 4.86
CA GLY A 220 -3.71 -8.41 3.99
C GLY A 220 -5.12 -7.86 4.16
N TYR A 221 -5.27 -6.56 3.91
CA TYR A 221 -6.51 -5.83 3.73
C TYR A 221 -6.65 -5.46 2.25
N ILE A 222 -7.87 -5.27 1.80
CA ILE A 222 -8.20 -4.89 0.42
C ILE A 222 -9.07 -3.65 0.47
N SER A 223 -8.66 -2.58 -0.19
CA SER A 223 -9.48 -1.38 -0.32
C SER A 223 -10.31 -1.37 -1.59
N VAL A 224 -11.49 -0.80 -1.46
CA VAL A 224 -12.44 -0.57 -2.55
C VAL A 224 -12.42 0.90 -2.89
N GLY A 225 -12.00 1.21 -4.10
CA GLY A 225 -11.91 2.57 -4.62
C GLY A 225 -13.09 2.97 -5.52
N PRO A 226 -12.99 4.14 -6.17
CA PRO A 226 -14.05 4.76 -6.98
C PRO A 226 -14.59 3.91 -8.14
N ALA A 227 -13.84 2.91 -8.58
CA ALA A 227 -14.28 1.97 -9.62
C ALA A 227 -15.63 1.28 -9.29
N VAL A 228 -16.00 1.20 -7.99
CA VAL A 228 -17.28 0.63 -7.56
C VAL A 228 -18.49 1.45 -8.05
N LEU A 229 -18.29 2.75 -8.28
CA LEU A 229 -19.32 3.68 -8.80
C LEU A 229 -19.62 3.48 -10.29
N ASN A 230 -18.70 2.86 -11.05
CA ASN A 230 -18.91 2.63 -12.46
C ASN A 230 -19.94 1.52 -12.68
N ASP A 231 -21.07 1.84 -13.34
CA ASP A 231 -22.15 0.89 -13.59
C ASP A 231 -21.73 -0.29 -14.48
N HIS A 232 -20.72 -0.10 -15.31
CA HIS A 232 -20.19 -1.16 -16.18
C HIS A 232 -19.18 -2.06 -15.45
N ALA A 233 -18.76 -1.75 -14.22
CA ALA A 233 -17.78 -2.52 -13.46
C ALA A 233 -18.41 -3.72 -12.73
N VAL A 234 -19.24 -4.52 -13.41
CA VAL A 234 -19.96 -5.67 -12.82
C VAL A 234 -19.01 -6.64 -12.15
N ASN A 235 -17.93 -7.04 -12.82
CA ASN A 235 -16.95 -7.99 -12.27
C ASN A 235 -16.23 -7.43 -11.03
N TYR A 236 -16.01 -6.12 -10.96
CA TYR A 236 -15.42 -5.49 -9.80
C TYR A 236 -16.37 -5.55 -8.60
N ARG A 237 -17.66 -5.26 -8.80
CA ARG A 237 -18.68 -5.39 -7.74
C ARG A 237 -18.83 -6.82 -7.24
N GLU A 238 -18.73 -7.83 -8.12
CA GLU A 238 -18.71 -9.24 -7.69
C GLU A 238 -17.45 -9.58 -6.88
N LEU A 239 -16.30 -9.02 -7.22
CA LEU A 239 -15.08 -9.13 -6.41
C LEU A 239 -15.29 -8.48 -5.03
N VAL A 240 -15.86 -7.29 -4.96
CA VAL A 240 -16.14 -6.57 -3.70
C VAL A 240 -16.98 -7.41 -2.73
N LYS A 241 -17.95 -8.19 -3.24
CA LYS A 241 -18.77 -9.12 -2.42
C LYS A 241 -17.95 -10.25 -1.79
N LYS A 242 -16.83 -10.63 -2.41
CA LYS A 242 -15.97 -11.75 -1.97
C LYS A 242 -14.94 -11.34 -0.92
N ILE A 243 -14.67 -10.05 -0.72
CA ILE A 243 -13.72 -9.57 0.27
C ILE A 243 -14.28 -9.87 1.67
N PRO A 244 -13.55 -10.57 2.56
CA PRO A 244 -13.99 -10.77 3.94
C PRO A 244 -14.24 -9.44 4.66
N ALA A 245 -15.27 -9.39 5.49
CA ALA A 245 -15.68 -8.15 6.17
C ALA A 245 -14.55 -7.57 7.02
N ASP A 246 -13.81 -8.42 7.73
CA ASP A 246 -12.68 -8.06 8.59
C ASP A 246 -11.39 -7.71 7.82
N ARG A 247 -11.44 -7.66 6.48
CA ARG A 247 -10.31 -7.34 5.59
C ARG A 247 -10.66 -6.23 4.59
N LEU A 248 -11.83 -5.65 4.71
CA LEU A 248 -12.32 -4.63 3.78
C LEU A 248 -12.00 -3.23 4.28
N LEU A 249 -11.47 -2.41 3.37
CA LEU A 249 -11.30 -0.97 3.53
C LEU A 249 -11.94 -0.24 2.34
N VAL A 250 -12.10 1.07 2.45
CA VAL A 250 -12.53 1.96 1.35
C VAL A 250 -11.52 3.09 1.19
N GLU A 251 -11.38 3.58 -0.04
CA GLU A 251 -10.42 4.63 -0.39
C GLU A 251 -10.93 5.52 -1.51
N THR A 252 -10.40 6.72 -1.61
CA THR A 252 -10.61 7.57 -2.78
C THR A 252 -9.52 7.43 -3.82
N ASP A 253 -8.32 7.04 -3.40
CA ASP A 253 -7.12 7.03 -4.25
C ASP A 253 -6.91 8.39 -4.95
N ARG A 254 -7.25 9.48 -4.24
CA ARG A 254 -7.26 10.83 -4.80
C ARG A 254 -5.83 11.33 -4.97
N ASP A 255 -5.46 11.65 -6.21
CA ASP A 255 -4.15 12.18 -6.60
C ASP A 255 -4.22 13.62 -7.18
N CYS A 256 -5.42 14.22 -7.17
CA CYS A 256 -5.69 15.54 -7.71
C CYS A 256 -6.54 16.38 -6.74
N PRO A 257 -6.69 17.70 -6.96
CA PRO A 257 -7.60 18.55 -6.18
C PRO A 257 -9.02 18.00 -6.13
N VAL A 258 -9.73 18.25 -5.04
CA VAL A 258 -11.07 17.68 -4.77
C VAL A 258 -12.04 17.96 -5.92
N GLU A 259 -11.96 19.14 -6.52
CA GLU A 259 -12.85 19.60 -7.59
C GLU A 259 -12.61 18.89 -8.92
N GLU A 260 -11.46 18.23 -9.08
CA GLU A 260 -11.07 17.56 -10.33
C GLU A 260 -11.48 16.08 -10.34
N LEU A 261 -11.56 15.44 -9.17
CA LEU A 261 -12.01 14.06 -9.05
C LEU A 261 -13.52 14.03 -8.90
N LEU A 262 -14.24 13.73 -9.98
CA LEU A 262 -15.70 13.75 -10.00
C LEU A 262 -16.31 12.36 -9.82
N ASN A 263 -17.40 12.32 -9.06
CA ASN A 263 -18.27 11.16 -8.97
C ASN A 263 -18.95 10.92 -10.33
N PRO A 264 -18.73 9.78 -11.00
CA PRO A 264 -19.25 9.53 -12.35
C PRO A 264 -20.78 9.46 -12.42
N LEU A 265 -21.47 9.29 -11.30
CA LEU A 265 -22.94 9.21 -11.26
C LEU A 265 -23.60 10.59 -11.09
N THR A 266 -22.95 11.50 -10.37
CA THR A 266 -23.54 12.80 -9.99
C THR A 266 -22.87 13.99 -10.65
N GLY A 267 -21.63 13.84 -11.13
CA GLY A 267 -20.81 14.94 -11.65
C GLY A 267 -20.33 15.92 -10.56
N GLN A 268 -20.56 15.64 -9.28
CA GLN A 268 -20.07 16.43 -8.15
C GLN A 268 -18.68 15.91 -7.73
N PRO A 269 -17.90 16.69 -6.95
CA PRO A 269 -16.66 16.21 -6.38
C PRO A 269 -16.84 14.88 -5.65
N LEU A 270 -15.97 13.91 -5.95
CA LEU A 270 -15.99 12.59 -5.32
C LEU A 270 -15.58 12.69 -3.86
N THR A 271 -16.35 12.04 -3.01
CA THR A 271 -16.04 11.88 -1.59
C THR A 271 -15.88 10.41 -1.21
N ILE A 272 -15.22 10.15 -0.09
CA ILE A 272 -15.14 8.78 0.46
C ILE A 272 -16.54 8.23 0.81
N ARG A 273 -17.48 9.12 1.14
CA ARG A 273 -18.88 8.74 1.40
C ARG A 273 -19.52 8.11 0.19
N ASP A 274 -19.29 8.65 -1.02
CA ASP A 274 -19.84 8.08 -2.27
C ASP A 274 -19.36 6.64 -2.47
N VAL A 275 -18.06 6.39 -2.27
CA VAL A 275 -17.46 5.06 -2.38
C VAL A 275 -18.02 4.12 -1.32
N LEU A 276 -18.14 4.60 -0.08
CA LEU A 276 -18.67 3.83 1.04
C LEU A 276 -20.13 3.43 0.83
N GLU A 277 -20.99 4.37 0.49
CA GLU A 277 -22.42 4.13 0.26
C GLU A 277 -22.64 3.12 -0.88
N LYS A 278 -21.91 3.27 -1.99
CA LYS A 278 -21.98 2.31 -3.09
C LYS A 278 -21.45 0.93 -2.71
N THR A 279 -20.38 0.88 -1.95
CA THR A 279 -19.83 -0.38 -1.44
C THR A 279 -20.82 -1.07 -0.49
N ALA A 280 -21.49 -0.31 0.39
CA ALA A 280 -22.52 -0.82 1.28
C ALA A 280 -23.71 -1.41 0.49
N GLU A 281 -24.19 -0.69 -0.53
CA GLU A 281 -25.22 -1.18 -1.45
C GLU A 281 -24.83 -2.52 -2.09
N VAL A 282 -23.62 -2.60 -2.67
CA VAL A 282 -23.10 -3.81 -3.32
C VAL A 282 -23.02 -4.99 -2.35
N ARG A 283 -22.71 -4.73 -1.08
CA ARG A 283 -22.60 -5.77 -0.04
C ARG A 283 -23.91 -6.06 0.71
N GLY A 284 -24.99 -5.35 0.40
CA GLY A 284 -26.26 -5.51 1.10
C GLY A 284 -26.20 -5.09 2.58
N MET A 285 -25.39 -4.06 2.88
CA MET A 285 -25.19 -3.49 4.24
C MET A 285 -25.75 -2.07 4.28
N THR A 286 -25.96 -1.55 5.51
CA THR A 286 -26.19 -0.10 5.68
C THR A 286 -24.86 0.64 5.60
N ALA A 287 -24.87 1.92 5.18
CA ALA A 287 -23.70 2.76 5.12
C ALA A 287 -23.02 2.89 6.50
N ASP A 288 -23.79 3.07 7.56
CA ASP A 288 -23.28 3.21 8.93
C ASP A 288 -22.58 1.92 9.43
N ALA A 289 -23.16 0.75 9.11
CA ALA A 289 -22.54 -0.52 9.47
C ALA A 289 -21.22 -0.73 8.74
N LEU A 290 -21.15 -0.35 7.45
CA LEU A 290 -19.92 -0.42 6.68
C LEU A 290 -18.90 0.62 7.15
N ALA A 291 -19.31 1.85 7.49
CA ALA A 291 -18.44 2.89 8.02
C ALA A 291 -17.77 2.44 9.32
N THR A 292 -18.54 1.87 10.25
CA THR A 292 -18.00 1.31 11.49
C THR A 292 -16.98 0.21 11.20
N LEU A 293 -17.38 -0.76 10.38
CA LEU A 293 -16.52 -1.90 10.01
C LEU A 293 -15.19 -1.47 9.39
N THR A 294 -15.22 -0.56 8.41
CA THR A 294 -14.01 -0.13 7.70
C THR A 294 -13.12 0.77 8.56
N THR A 295 -13.69 1.56 9.46
CA THR A 295 -12.93 2.35 10.44
C THR A 295 -12.24 1.45 11.47
N ASP A 296 -12.92 0.42 11.97
CA ASP A 296 -12.31 -0.57 12.87
C ASP A 296 -11.16 -1.32 12.16
N ASN A 297 -11.38 -1.77 10.94
CA ASN A 297 -10.37 -2.43 10.13
C ASN A 297 -9.16 -1.52 9.87
N ALA A 298 -9.38 -0.24 9.55
CA ALA A 298 -8.32 0.73 9.34
C ALA A 298 -7.52 0.95 10.63
N SER A 299 -8.19 1.05 11.78
CA SER A 299 -7.53 1.18 13.07
C SER A 299 -6.63 -0.01 13.38
N LEU A 300 -7.06 -1.22 13.04
CA LEU A 300 -6.25 -2.43 13.16
C LEU A 300 -5.06 -2.46 12.19
N PHE A 301 -5.28 -2.04 10.95
CA PHE A 301 -4.24 -1.98 9.93
C PHE A 301 -3.16 -0.96 10.28
N TYR A 302 -3.55 0.27 10.60
CA TYR A 302 -2.65 1.38 10.92
C TYR A 302 -2.13 1.36 12.37
N ARG A 303 -2.70 0.51 13.23
CA ARG A 303 -2.35 0.41 14.66
C ARG A 303 -2.54 1.74 15.43
N VAL A 304 -3.66 2.38 15.20
CA VAL A 304 -4.01 3.72 15.76
C VAL A 304 -5.32 3.69 16.53
#